data_46a2aa15615b7299d2a262eacacc3431
#
_entry.id   46a2aa15615b7299d2a262eacacc3431
#
_cell.length_a   1.000
_cell.length_b   1.000
_cell.length_c   1.000
_cell.angle_alpha   90.00
_cell.angle_beta   90.00
_cell.angle_gamma   90.00
#
_symmetry.space_group_name_H-M   'P 1'
#
loop_
_entity.id
_entity.type
_entity.pdbx_description
1 polymer ?
#
loop_
_entity_poly.entity_id
_entity_poly.type
_entity_poly.pdbx_seq_one_letter_code
_entity_poly.pdbx_strand_id
1 'polypeptide(L)'
;KNHPDRVIGLSEFGADANPAYQSARPERGDWSESYQAVYHEHMLKMWSERPYIWAMHVWNGFDFGADGRGEGGKPGQNQKGLVTFDRKTKKDAYFIYKAYLSSDPFVHLCGRRYVHRAESQTEIKVYSNQPRVTLFVDGKEFAAQDGERVFKFTVPISGTHEIKVVAGGCTDCMTITKA
;
A
#
# COMPACT_ATOMS: atom_id res chain seq x y z
N LYS A 1 -17.55 13.80 -19.52
CA LYS A 1 -18.14 13.81 -20.89
C LYS A 1 -18.93 15.08 -21.19
N ASN A 2 -19.40 15.80 -20.15
CA ASN A 2 -20.24 16.99 -20.32
C ASN A 2 -19.43 18.28 -20.55
N HIS A 3 -18.12 18.27 -20.33
CA HIS A 3 -17.22 19.41 -20.48
C HIS A 3 -15.86 18.95 -21.03
N PRO A 4 -15.80 18.56 -22.32
CA PRO A 4 -14.58 17.97 -22.89
C PRO A 4 -13.43 18.99 -23.06
N ASP A 5 -13.75 20.28 -22.99
CA ASP A 5 -12.84 21.42 -23.07
C ASP A 5 -12.20 21.81 -21.74
N ARG A 6 -12.64 21.19 -20.63
CA ARG A 6 -12.12 21.52 -19.30
C ARG A 6 -11.00 20.56 -18.88
N VAL A 7 -9.92 21.13 -18.40
CA VAL A 7 -8.88 20.39 -17.66
C VAL A 7 -9.35 20.14 -16.22
N ILE A 8 -9.10 18.94 -15.72
CA ILE A 8 -9.57 18.51 -14.40
C ILE A 8 -8.36 18.21 -13.51
N GLY A 9 -8.41 18.72 -12.28
CA GLY A 9 -7.49 18.33 -11.20
C GLY A 9 -8.27 17.94 -9.95
N LEU A 10 -7.74 17.03 -9.15
CA LEU A 10 -8.24 16.73 -7.82
C LEU A 10 -7.43 17.52 -6.81
N SER A 11 -8.08 18.48 -6.15
CA SER A 11 -7.43 19.34 -5.15
C SER A 11 -7.04 18.56 -3.89
N GLU A 12 -7.82 17.53 -3.52
CA GLU A 12 -7.59 16.69 -2.36
C GLU A 12 -8.22 15.32 -2.55
N PHE A 13 -7.52 14.27 -2.11
CA PHE A 13 -8.05 12.91 -1.95
C PHE A 13 -7.18 12.12 -0.98
N GLY A 14 -7.77 11.21 -0.22
CA GLY A 14 -7.05 10.39 0.74
C GLY A 14 -7.98 9.54 1.62
N ALA A 15 -7.44 8.52 2.23
CA ALA A 15 -8.11 7.65 3.20
C ALA A 15 -7.33 7.60 4.49
N ASP A 16 -8.04 7.56 5.62
CA ASP A 16 -7.43 7.41 6.93
C ASP A 16 -6.84 6.00 7.10
N ALA A 17 -5.71 5.90 7.80
CA ALA A 17 -5.10 4.62 8.18
C ALA A 17 -4.35 4.70 9.49
N ASN A 18 -4.72 3.85 10.42
CA ASN A 18 -3.92 3.55 11.59
C ASN A 18 -3.05 2.33 11.27
N PRO A 19 -1.69 2.45 11.29
CA PRO A 19 -0.79 1.32 10.98
C PRO A 19 -0.93 0.12 11.92
N ALA A 20 -1.55 0.30 13.09
CA ALA A 20 -1.87 -0.81 13.99
C ALA A 20 -3.06 -1.65 13.52
N TYR A 21 -3.88 -1.13 12.60
CA TYR A 21 -5.04 -1.82 12.06
C TYR A 21 -4.72 -2.40 10.70
N GLN A 22 -4.94 -3.68 10.55
CA GLN A 22 -4.70 -4.44 9.33
C GLN A 22 -5.93 -5.27 8.99
N SER A 23 -6.15 -5.55 7.72
CA SER A 23 -7.30 -6.33 7.28
C SER A 23 -6.94 -7.23 6.11
N ALA A 24 -7.35 -8.50 6.18
CA ALA A 24 -7.31 -9.41 5.03
C ALA A 24 -8.39 -9.09 3.99
N ARG A 25 -9.44 -8.36 4.40
CA ARG A 25 -10.55 -7.91 3.54
C ARG A 25 -10.80 -6.43 3.80
N PRO A 26 -9.92 -5.55 3.30
CA PRO A 26 -10.00 -4.13 3.58
C PRO A 26 -11.26 -3.50 2.98
N GLU A 27 -11.97 -2.75 3.81
CA GLU A 27 -13.20 -2.07 3.43
C GLU A 27 -13.27 -0.65 3.97
N ARG A 28 -14.13 0.16 3.34
CA ARG A 28 -14.33 1.56 3.76
C ARG A 28 -14.80 1.63 5.21
N GLY A 29 -14.08 2.39 6.02
CA GLY A 29 -14.42 2.64 7.43
C GLY A 29 -13.74 1.67 8.41
N ASP A 30 -12.86 0.78 7.96
CA ASP A 30 -12.06 -0.09 8.83
C ASP A 30 -10.79 0.59 9.38
N TRP A 31 -10.46 1.77 8.87
CA TRP A 31 -9.25 2.55 9.19
C TRP A 31 -7.95 1.76 9.09
N SER A 32 -7.95 0.64 8.38
CA SER A 32 -6.76 -0.19 8.22
C SER A 32 -5.76 0.44 7.25
N GLU A 33 -4.49 0.18 7.48
CA GLU A 33 -3.45 0.50 6.50
C GLU A 33 -3.68 -0.23 5.18
N SER A 34 -4.21 -1.46 5.25
CA SER A 34 -4.59 -2.26 4.09
C SER A 34 -5.63 -1.55 3.21
N TYR A 35 -6.64 -0.89 3.81
CA TYR A 35 -7.64 -0.13 3.06
C TYR A 35 -7.04 1.14 2.43
N GLN A 36 -6.21 1.88 3.16
CA GLN A 36 -5.54 3.05 2.59
C GLN A 36 -4.72 2.67 1.35
N ALA A 37 -4.00 1.55 1.40
CA ALA A 37 -3.24 1.03 0.27
C ALA A 37 -4.14 0.78 -0.95
N VAL A 38 -5.24 0.03 -0.77
CA VAL A 38 -6.22 -0.25 -1.85
C VAL A 38 -6.84 1.03 -2.42
N TYR A 39 -7.17 1.99 -1.56
CA TYR A 39 -7.72 3.27 -1.99
C TYR A 39 -6.75 4.02 -2.91
N HIS A 40 -5.48 4.14 -2.52
CA HIS A 40 -4.47 4.83 -3.31
C HIS A 40 -4.05 4.07 -4.57
N GLU A 41 -4.05 2.72 -4.56
CA GLU A 41 -3.89 1.89 -5.77
C GLU A 41 -4.96 2.27 -6.82
N HIS A 42 -6.22 2.32 -6.39
CA HIS A 42 -7.34 2.67 -7.26
C HIS A 42 -7.20 4.10 -7.82
N MET A 43 -6.85 5.06 -6.97
CA MET A 43 -6.71 6.47 -7.39
C MET A 43 -5.58 6.66 -8.40
N LEU A 44 -4.42 6.04 -8.17
CA LEU A 44 -3.27 6.15 -9.08
C LEU A 44 -3.52 5.42 -10.41
N LYS A 45 -4.15 4.25 -10.37
CA LYS A 45 -4.57 3.56 -11.59
C LYS A 45 -5.57 4.39 -12.38
N MET A 46 -6.60 4.93 -11.71
CA MET A 46 -7.59 5.83 -12.32
C MET A 46 -6.92 7.03 -12.99
N TRP A 47 -5.93 7.62 -12.35
CA TRP A 47 -5.18 8.74 -12.90
C TRP A 47 -4.34 8.35 -14.12
N SER A 48 -3.58 7.26 -14.04
CA SER A 48 -2.71 6.80 -15.14
C SER A 48 -3.48 6.48 -16.43
N GLU A 49 -4.76 6.12 -16.30
CA GLU A 49 -5.66 5.84 -17.43
C GLU A 49 -6.37 7.09 -17.98
N ARG A 50 -6.17 8.26 -17.38
CA ARG A 50 -6.90 9.49 -17.71
C ARG A 50 -5.99 10.70 -17.92
N PRO A 51 -5.36 10.84 -19.09
CA PRO A 51 -4.37 11.89 -19.35
C PRO A 51 -4.94 13.32 -19.27
N TYR A 52 -6.26 13.48 -19.28
CA TYR A 52 -6.92 14.77 -19.10
C TYR A 52 -6.97 15.23 -17.63
N ILE A 53 -6.60 14.37 -16.67
CA ILE A 53 -6.42 14.77 -15.26
C ILE A 53 -4.99 15.26 -15.11
N TRP A 54 -4.82 16.57 -15.06
CA TRP A 54 -3.50 17.21 -15.04
C TRP A 54 -2.81 17.18 -13.67
N ALA A 55 -3.58 17.10 -12.59
CA ALA A 55 -3.05 17.08 -11.23
C ALA A 55 -3.92 16.25 -10.27
N MET A 56 -3.25 15.62 -9.33
CA MET A 56 -3.85 14.93 -8.19
C MET A 56 -3.05 15.23 -6.92
N HIS A 57 -3.68 15.89 -5.95
CA HIS A 57 -3.03 16.25 -4.70
C HIS A 57 -3.50 15.33 -3.58
N VAL A 58 -2.60 14.47 -3.10
CA VAL A 58 -2.91 13.58 -1.98
C VAL A 58 -3.09 14.37 -0.69
N TRP A 59 -4.17 14.10 0.03
CA TRP A 59 -4.37 14.55 1.39
C TRP A 59 -4.21 13.37 2.35
N ASN A 60 -3.02 13.24 3.01
CA ASN A 60 -1.90 14.12 2.71
C ASN A 60 -0.56 13.38 2.89
N GLY A 61 0.56 14.09 2.87
CA GLY A 61 1.90 13.49 3.01
C GLY A 61 2.15 12.93 4.41
N PHE A 62 1.64 13.58 5.46
CA PHE A 62 1.93 13.24 6.86
C PHE A 62 0.66 13.27 7.71
N ASP A 63 0.54 12.36 8.67
CA ASP A 63 -0.45 12.52 9.74
C ASP A 63 -0.19 13.81 10.53
N PHE A 64 -1.24 14.47 10.97
CA PHE A 64 -1.12 15.76 11.68
C PHE A 64 -2.19 15.89 12.77
N GLY A 65 -1.97 16.84 13.68
CA GLY A 65 -2.90 17.17 14.74
C GLY A 65 -4.21 17.74 14.17
N ALA A 66 -5.35 17.21 14.62
CA ALA A 66 -6.67 17.64 14.23
C ALA A 66 -7.65 17.42 15.39
N ASP A 67 -7.81 18.45 16.20
CA ASP A 67 -8.47 18.41 17.50
C ASP A 67 -9.87 17.78 17.48
N GLY A 68 -10.67 18.12 16.47
CA GLY A 68 -12.03 17.59 16.33
C GLY A 68 -12.14 16.14 15.84
N ARG A 69 -11.03 15.43 15.62
CA ARG A 69 -11.08 14.04 15.11
C ARG A 69 -10.92 13.02 16.24
N GLY A 70 -11.78 11.99 16.24
CA GLY A 70 -11.76 10.94 17.28
C GLY A 70 -11.77 9.52 16.73
N GLU A 71 -11.87 9.36 15.43
CA GLU A 71 -11.97 8.06 14.75
C GLU A 71 -10.60 7.37 14.53
N GLY A 72 -10.64 6.09 14.17
CA GLY A 72 -9.44 5.31 13.79
C GLY A 72 -8.48 5.03 14.94
N GLY A 73 -8.94 5.14 16.20
CA GLY A 73 -8.13 4.82 17.38
C GLY A 73 -7.00 5.82 17.69
N LYS A 74 -7.02 7.02 17.09
CA LYS A 74 -6.05 8.11 17.30
C LYS A 74 -6.76 9.44 17.51
N PRO A 75 -7.40 9.68 18.67
CA PRO A 75 -8.05 10.97 18.98
C PRO A 75 -7.09 12.14 18.76
N GLY A 76 -7.60 13.23 18.21
CA GLY A 76 -6.83 14.44 17.96
C GLY A 76 -5.89 14.35 16.75
N GLN A 77 -6.03 13.34 15.89
CA GLN A 77 -5.20 13.18 14.70
C GLN A 77 -6.01 12.97 13.41
N ASN A 78 -5.58 13.62 12.34
CA ASN A 78 -5.89 13.23 10.98
C ASN A 78 -4.87 12.15 10.53
N GLN A 79 -5.37 10.97 10.15
CA GLN A 79 -4.54 9.81 9.82
C GLN A 79 -4.46 9.54 8.32
N LYS A 80 -4.78 10.53 7.47
CA LYS A 80 -4.69 10.39 5.99
C LYS A 80 -3.27 10.47 5.44
N GLY A 81 -2.29 10.75 6.30
CA GLY A 81 -0.88 10.81 5.91
C GLY A 81 -0.38 9.51 5.29
N LEU A 82 0.50 9.62 4.29
CA LEU A 82 1.28 8.49 3.78
C LEU A 82 2.41 8.11 4.77
N VAL A 83 2.74 9.02 5.68
CA VAL A 83 3.74 8.85 6.74
C VAL A 83 3.11 9.22 8.07
N THR A 84 3.44 8.49 9.12
CA THR A 84 2.89 8.69 10.47
C THR A 84 3.24 10.06 11.06
N PHE A 85 2.49 10.46 12.10
CA PHE A 85 2.66 11.75 12.81
C PHE A 85 4.10 11.98 13.29
N ASP A 86 4.75 10.96 13.82
CA ASP A 86 6.13 11.00 14.31
C ASP A 86 7.19 10.94 13.20
N ARG A 87 6.78 10.86 11.94
CA ARG A 87 7.64 10.74 10.74
C ARG A 87 8.46 9.46 10.65
N LYS A 88 8.25 8.48 11.52
CA LYS A 88 9.09 7.28 11.59
C LYS A 88 8.61 6.17 10.65
N THR A 89 7.30 6.09 10.38
CA THR A 89 6.72 5.01 9.58
C THR A 89 6.18 5.53 8.26
N LYS A 90 6.71 5.05 7.16
CA LYS A 90 6.08 5.13 5.84
C LYS A 90 5.03 4.04 5.78
N LYS A 91 3.77 4.40 5.54
CA LYS A 91 2.67 3.44 5.37
C LYS A 91 2.77 2.79 3.99
N ASP A 92 2.10 1.64 3.78
CA ASP A 92 2.14 0.95 2.50
C ASP A 92 1.74 1.85 1.32
N ALA A 93 0.75 2.73 1.53
CA ALA A 93 0.34 3.71 0.53
C ALA A 93 1.45 4.69 0.08
N TYR A 94 2.48 4.95 0.87
CA TYR A 94 3.65 5.70 0.43
C TYR A 94 4.37 5.00 -0.73
N PHE A 95 4.47 3.68 -0.67
CA PHE A 95 5.25 2.89 -1.63
C PHE A 95 4.55 2.68 -2.96
N ILE A 96 3.21 2.75 -3.02
CA ILE A 96 2.53 2.76 -4.32
C ILE A 96 2.83 4.05 -5.10
N TYR A 97 2.94 5.21 -4.42
CA TYR A 97 3.42 6.44 -5.06
C TYR A 97 4.85 6.30 -5.56
N LYS A 98 5.73 5.69 -4.75
CA LYS A 98 7.10 5.40 -5.20
C LYS A 98 7.10 4.51 -6.45
N ALA A 99 6.20 3.51 -6.55
CA ALA A 99 6.09 2.66 -7.73
C ALA A 99 5.70 3.41 -9.01
N TYR A 100 4.90 4.47 -8.89
CA TYR A 100 4.48 5.28 -10.04
C TYR A 100 5.45 6.41 -10.40
N LEU A 101 6.14 6.98 -9.43
CA LEU A 101 6.82 8.27 -9.58
C LEU A 101 8.36 8.18 -9.50
N SER A 102 8.92 7.09 -8.95
CA SER A 102 10.38 6.95 -8.84
C SER A 102 10.97 6.20 -10.03
N SER A 103 12.11 6.69 -10.51
CA SER A 103 12.96 5.98 -11.47
C SER A 103 13.93 5.00 -10.79
N ASP A 104 14.21 5.18 -9.49
CA ASP A 104 15.11 4.31 -8.75
C ASP A 104 14.49 2.94 -8.56
N PRO A 105 15.17 1.84 -8.94
CA PRO A 105 14.67 0.49 -8.72
C PRO A 105 14.33 0.26 -7.24
N PHE A 106 13.18 -0.35 -6.97
CA PHE A 106 12.82 -0.77 -5.61
C PHE A 106 11.79 -1.90 -5.63
N VAL A 107 11.65 -2.55 -4.48
CA VAL A 107 10.59 -3.50 -4.17
C VAL A 107 10.15 -3.30 -2.72
N HIS A 108 8.85 -3.45 -2.42
CA HIS A 108 8.28 -3.30 -1.09
C HIS A 108 7.20 -4.34 -0.83
N LEU A 109 7.34 -5.07 0.26
CA LEU A 109 6.33 -5.99 0.81
C LEU A 109 5.30 -5.21 1.61
N CYS A 110 4.06 -5.19 1.14
CA CYS A 110 2.93 -4.60 1.88
C CYS A 110 2.48 -5.51 3.03
N GLY A 111 1.78 -4.92 4.01
CA GLY A 111 1.26 -5.65 5.15
C GLY A 111 2.35 -6.13 6.12
N ARG A 112 3.49 -5.46 6.18
CA ARG A 112 4.61 -5.76 7.07
C ARG A 112 4.19 -5.78 8.55
N ARG A 113 3.21 -4.97 8.92
CA ARG A 113 2.64 -4.87 10.28
C ARG A 113 1.51 -5.86 10.53
N TYR A 114 1.01 -6.52 9.49
CA TYR A 114 0.06 -7.62 9.57
C TYR A 114 0.80 -8.94 9.74
N VAL A 115 1.46 -9.10 10.89
CA VAL A 115 2.28 -10.28 11.19
C VAL A 115 1.41 -11.51 11.41
N HIS A 116 0.39 -11.41 12.28
CA HIS A 116 -0.50 -12.51 12.63
C HIS A 116 -1.69 -12.58 11.68
N ARG A 117 -1.83 -13.67 10.95
CA ARG A 117 -2.85 -13.87 9.92
C ARG A 117 -3.73 -15.07 10.27
N ALA A 118 -5.05 -14.86 10.27
CA ALA A 118 -6.02 -15.88 10.67
C ALA A 118 -6.32 -16.93 9.57
N GLU A 119 -6.09 -16.59 8.31
CA GLU A 119 -6.38 -17.43 7.15
C GLU A 119 -5.29 -18.49 6.95
N SER A 120 -5.67 -19.64 6.37
CA SER A 120 -4.71 -20.68 5.94
C SER A 120 -4.02 -20.35 4.60
N GLN A 121 -4.57 -19.39 3.86
CA GLN A 121 -3.97 -18.81 2.67
C GLN A 121 -4.01 -17.30 2.81
N THR A 122 -2.93 -16.62 2.48
CA THR A 122 -2.82 -15.17 2.62
C THR A 122 -2.34 -14.52 1.33
N GLU A 123 -2.84 -13.32 1.03
CA GLU A 123 -2.30 -12.50 -0.04
C GLU A 123 -1.00 -11.84 0.42
N ILE A 124 0.06 -12.03 -0.34
CA ILE A 124 1.30 -11.25 -0.25
C ILE A 124 1.26 -10.24 -1.39
N LYS A 125 1.05 -8.97 -1.03
CA LYS A 125 1.05 -7.86 -1.96
C LYS A 125 2.43 -7.20 -2.00
N VAL A 126 2.87 -6.86 -3.21
CA VAL A 126 4.19 -6.25 -3.45
C VAL A 126 4.02 -5.03 -4.33
N TYR A 127 4.68 -3.93 -3.96
CA TYR A 127 4.84 -2.76 -4.82
C TYR A 127 6.25 -2.72 -5.39
N SER A 128 6.34 -2.49 -6.69
CA SER A 128 7.62 -2.34 -7.38
C SER A 128 7.46 -1.51 -8.66
N ASN A 129 8.50 -0.79 -9.05
CA ASN A 129 8.59 -0.18 -10.38
C ASN A 129 9.35 -1.07 -11.38
N GLN A 130 9.68 -2.31 -10.99
CA GLN A 130 10.35 -3.28 -11.84
C GLN A 130 9.33 -4.19 -12.52
N PRO A 131 9.59 -4.65 -13.76
CA PRO A 131 8.63 -5.41 -14.57
C PRO A 131 8.43 -6.85 -14.09
N ARG A 132 9.31 -7.36 -13.22
CA ARG A 132 9.25 -8.73 -12.70
C ARG A 132 9.57 -8.76 -11.21
N VAL A 133 8.77 -9.51 -10.47
CA VAL A 133 8.95 -9.77 -9.03
C VAL A 133 9.01 -11.28 -8.80
N THR A 134 10.02 -11.72 -8.05
CA THR A 134 10.14 -13.12 -7.59
C THR A 134 9.91 -13.17 -6.07
N LEU A 135 9.00 -14.04 -5.66
CA LEU A 135 8.66 -14.30 -4.26
C LEU A 135 9.35 -15.57 -3.77
N PHE A 136 9.93 -15.50 -2.59
CA PHE A 136 10.50 -16.63 -1.86
C PHE A 136 9.76 -16.80 -0.54
N VAL A 137 9.55 -18.06 -0.15
CA VAL A 137 9.00 -18.46 1.15
C VAL A 137 10.01 -19.41 1.79
N ASP A 138 10.47 -19.08 2.99
CA ASP A 138 11.47 -19.86 3.75
C ASP A 138 12.72 -20.19 2.92
N GLY A 139 13.21 -19.18 2.17
CA GLY A 139 14.40 -19.28 1.34
C GLY A 139 14.22 -20.02 0.00
N LYS A 140 13.05 -20.59 -0.28
CA LYS A 140 12.75 -21.28 -1.55
C LYS A 140 11.94 -20.38 -2.46
N GLU A 141 12.27 -20.36 -3.76
CA GLU A 141 11.45 -19.67 -4.75
C GLU A 141 10.04 -20.26 -4.77
N PHE A 142 9.05 -19.42 -4.55
CA PHE A 142 7.64 -19.81 -4.55
C PHE A 142 6.98 -19.53 -5.90
N ALA A 143 7.15 -18.31 -6.43
CA ALA A 143 6.60 -17.89 -7.71
C ALA A 143 7.27 -16.61 -8.21
N ALA A 144 7.19 -16.40 -9.53
CA ALA A 144 7.56 -15.13 -10.14
C ALA A 144 6.39 -14.60 -10.98
N GLN A 145 6.23 -13.28 -11.01
CA GLN A 145 5.20 -12.61 -11.82
C GLN A 145 5.83 -11.49 -12.64
N ASP A 146 5.41 -11.39 -13.89
CA ASP A 146 5.62 -10.21 -14.73
C ASP A 146 4.40 -9.30 -14.60
N GLY A 147 4.61 -8.00 -14.56
CA GLY A 147 3.53 -7.04 -14.34
C GLY A 147 4.02 -5.62 -14.10
N GLU A 148 3.13 -4.79 -13.58
CA GLU A 148 3.42 -3.39 -13.30
C GLU A 148 2.89 -2.97 -11.93
N ARG A 149 3.69 -2.28 -11.15
CA ARG A 149 3.34 -1.55 -9.92
C ARG A 149 2.85 -2.41 -8.77
N VAL A 150 1.87 -3.29 -9.00
CA VAL A 150 1.20 -4.09 -7.95
C VAL A 150 1.25 -5.56 -8.34
N PHE A 151 1.90 -6.36 -7.50
CA PHE A 151 2.01 -7.81 -7.67
C PHE A 151 1.34 -8.50 -6.48
N LYS A 152 0.65 -9.62 -6.73
CA LYS A 152 -0.13 -10.33 -5.72
C LYS A 152 0.13 -11.83 -5.81
N PHE A 153 0.51 -12.41 -4.70
CA PHE A 153 0.75 -13.85 -4.58
C PHE A 153 -0.15 -14.41 -3.48
N THR A 154 -0.81 -15.53 -3.73
CA THR A 154 -1.54 -16.26 -2.69
C THR A 154 -0.64 -17.35 -2.15
N VAL A 155 -0.30 -17.25 -0.87
CA VAL A 155 0.65 -18.15 -0.18
C VAL A 155 -0.09 -18.94 0.89
N PRO A 156 -0.01 -20.28 0.90
CA PRO A 156 -0.47 -21.07 2.02
C PRO A 156 0.45 -20.84 3.24
N ILE A 157 -0.13 -20.71 4.42
CA ILE A 157 0.63 -20.49 5.65
C ILE A 157 0.21 -21.46 6.76
N SER A 158 1.22 -21.98 7.46
CA SER A 158 1.05 -22.86 8.63
C SER A 158 2.23 -22.61 9.58
N GLY A 159 2.01 -21.91 10.68
CA GLY A 159 3.11 -21.47 11.55
C GLY A 159 3.76 -20.17 11.07
N THR A 160 5.05 -20.02 11.28
CA THR A 160 5.82 -18.81 10.95
C THR A 160 6.63 -19.01 9.67
N HIS A 161 6.56 -18.03 8.76
CA HIS A 161 7.26 -18.04 7.48
C HIS A 161 8.05 -16.76 7.29
N GLU A 162 9.24 -16.89 6.71
CA GLU A 162 9.99 -15.77 6.15
C GLU A 162 9.54 -15.54 4.69
N ILE A 163 9.11 -14.33 4.40
CA ILE A 163 8.72 -13.89 3.07
C ILE A 163 9.79 -12.93 2.55
N LYS A 164 10.34 -13.25 1.38
CA LYS A 164 11.33 -12.42 0.70
C LYS A 164 10.89 -12.17 -0.74
N VAL A 165 11.11 -10.95 -1.22
CA VAL A 165 10.90 -10.61 -2.64
C VAL A 165 12.15 -10.01 -3.25
N VAL A 166 12.33 -10.27 -4.54
CA VAL A 166 13.43 -9.74 -5.34
C VAL A 166 12.87 -9.14 -6.62
N ALA A 167 13.33 -7.94 -6.98
CA ALA A 167 12.97 -7.26 -8.21
C ALA A 167 14.08 -6.28 -8.63
N GLY A 168 14.60 -6.38 -9.86
CA GLY A 168 15.60 -5.45 -10.41
C GLY A 168 16.86 -5.29 -9.53
N GLY A 169 17.31 -6.36 -8.86
CA GLY A 169 18.45 -6.31 -7.93
C GLY A 169 18.11 -5.79 -6.52
N CYS A 170 16.88 -5.32 -6.29
CA CYS A 170 16.39 -4.92 -4.97
C CYS A 170 15.74 -6.10 -4.23
N THR A 171 15.79 -6.06 -2.91
CA THR A 171 15.24 -7.11 -2.04
C THR A 171 14.48 -6.49 -0.88
N ASP A 172 13.39 -7.13 -0.48
CA ASP A 172 12.67 -6.82 0.75
C ASP A 172 12.23 -8.10 1.46
N CYS A 173 12.15 -8.08 2.79
CA CYS A 173 11.82 -9.24 3.62
C CYS A 173 10.84 -8.87 4.74
N MET A 174 9.99 -9.81 5.11
CA MET A 174 9.14 -9.74 6.31
C MET A 174 8.88 -11.12 6.87
N THR A 175 8.42 -11.19 8.11
CA THR A 175 7.94 -12.42 8.74
C THR A 175 6.43 -12.36 8.91
N ILE A 176 5.75 -13.47 8.63
CA ILE A 176 4.32 -13.63 8.89
C ILE A 176 4.09 -14.91 9.68
N THR A 177 3.02 -14.95 10.48
CA THR A 177 2.69 -16.09 11.32
C THR A 177 1.20 -16.41 11.19
N LYS A 178 0.86 -17.68 11.02
CA LYS A 178 -0.51 -18.18 11.14
C LYS A 178 -0.95 -18.05 12.60
N ALA A 179 -2.03 -17.28 12.86
CA ALA A 179 -2.65 -17.13 14.17
C ALA A 179 -3.54 -18.35 14.52
#